data_c5167614d238c6b59cb1177286d24ff0
#
_entry.id   c5167614d238c6b59cb1177286d24ff0
#
_cell.length_a   1.000
_cell.length_b   1.000
_cell.length_c   1.000
_cell.angle_alpha   90.00
_cell.angle_beta   90.00
_cell.angle_gamma   90.00
#
_symmetry.space_group_name_H-M   'P 1'
#
loop_
_entity.id
_entity.type
_entity.pdbx_description
1 polymer ?
#
loop_
_entity_poly.entity_id
_entity_poly.type
_entity_poly.pdbx_seq_one_letter_code
_entity_poly.pdbx_strand_id
1 'polypeptide(L)'
;DITVEELQALDNVKGIILNGGENRVVDGQEVQVRDELYGLGYPMISIDYPQSKCEVQYQELPDDAAMKAFLFETCKAEANWNMKNFIEDQVELIRKQVGDKKVLLALSGGVDSSVVAAMLIKAIGQQLVCVHVNHGLMRKNESEGVVKVFRDELHANLIYVDATERFLGTLDGVADPEEKRKIIGGEFIRVFEEEARKLEGIDFLGQGTIYPDIIESGTKTAKCVKSHHNVGGLPEDLQFELVEPLKQLFKDEVRACGIELGLPAE
;
A
#
# COMPACT_ATOMS: atom_id res chain seq x y z
N ASP A 1 -7.82 10.53 -13.33
CA ASP A 1 -8.79 10.43 -14.44
C ASP A 1 -8.40 9.26 -15.33
N ILE A 2 -9.34 8.37 -15.61
CA ILE A 2 -9.17 7.23 -16.52
C ILE A 2 -9.69 7.63 -17.90
N THR A 3 -8.96 7.31 -18.96
CA THR A 3 -9.43 7.51 -20.33
C THR A 3 -10.40 6.40 -20.75
N VAL A 4 -11.14 6.62 -21.84
CA VAL A 4 -12.06 5.58 -22.37
C VAL A 4 -11.28 4.34 -22.80
N GLU A 5 -10.11 4.52 -23.39
CA GLU A 5 -9.22 3.43 -23.81
C GLU A 5 -8.68 2.63 -22.61
N GLU A 6 -8.27 3.32 -21.55
CA GLU A 6 -7.83 2.67 -20.31
C GLU A 6 -8.98 1.92 -19.65
N LEU A 7 -10.20 2.49 -19.61
CA LEU A 7 -11.37 1.82 -19.07
C LEU A 7 -11.72 0.55 -19.88
N GLN A 8 -11.64 0.61 -21.22
CA GLN A 8 -11.90 -0.54 -22.08
C GLN A 8 -10.82 -1.61 -21.99
N ALA A 9 -9.61 -1.25 -21.57
CA ALA A 9 -8.53 -2.19 -21.33
C ALA A 9 -8.65 -2.93 -19.98
N LEU A 10 -9.57 -2.48 -19.09
CA LEU A 10 -9.85 -3.17 -17.84
C LEU A 10 -10.73 -4.39 -18.11
N ASP A 11 -10.28 -5.53 -17.64
CA ASP A 11 -11.11 -6.75 -17.60
C ASP A 11 -12.23 -6.62 -16.55
N ASN A 12 -13.40 -7.16 -16.84
CA ASN A 12 -14.51 -7.30 -15.88
C ASN A 12 -15.18 -5.99 -15.39
N VAL A 13 -15.15 -4.91 -16.15
CA VAL A 13 -15.98 -3.72 -15.84
C VAL A 13 -17.46 -4.12 -15.93
N LYS A 14 -18.19 -4.00 -14.81
CA LYS A 14 -19.61 -4.37 -14.69
C LYS A 14 -20.55 -3.18 -14.73
N GLY A 15 -20.07 -2.00 -14.36
CA GLY A 15 -20.83 -0.77 -14.34
C GLY A 15 -19.98 0.42 -13.96
N ILE A 16 -20.53 1.61 -14.06
CA ILE A 16 -19.82 2.87 -13.82
C ILE A 16 -20.66 3.74 -12.90
N ILE A 17 -20.01 4.29 -11.87
CA ILE A 17 -20.59 5.29 -10.98
C ILE A 17 -19.85 6.60 -11.24
N LEU A 18 -20.56 7.61 -11.73
CA LEU A 18 -20.03 8.95 -11.90
C LEU A 18 -20.27 9.75 -10.63
N ASN A 19 -19.21 10.00 -9.89
CA ASN A 19 -19.28 10.81 -8.67
C ASN A 19 -18.89 12.25 -8.99
N GLY A 20 -19.79 13.17 -8.63
CA GLY A 20 -19.59 14.62 -8.76
C GLY A 20 -19.03 15.25 -7.49
N GLY A 21 -19.59 16.40 -7.10
CA GLY A 21 -19.21 17.15 -5.90
C GLY A 21 -17.98 18.05 -6.10
N GLU A 22 -17.46 18.57 -5.00
CA GLU A 22 -16.36 19.56 -4.99
C GLU A 22 -15.05 19.01 -5.57
N ASN A 23 -14.82 17.72 -5.48
CA ASN A 23 -13.62 17.05 -6.00
C ASN A 23 -13.56 17.02 -7.54
N ARG A 24 -14.61 17.44 -8.21
CA ARG A 24 -14.68 17.55 -9.67
C ARG A 24 -13.91 18.76 -10.23
N VAL A 25 -13.52 19.69 -9.39
CA VAL A 25 -12.75 20.88 -9.80
C VAL A 25 -11.26 20.62 -9.67
N VAL A 26 -10.56 20.49 -10.79
CA VAL A 26 -9.10 20.35 -10.86
C VAL A 26 -8.51 21.60 -11.48
N ASP A 27 -7.59 22.28 -10.78
CA ASP A 27 -6.96 23.54 -11.24
C ASP A 27 -7.95 24.66 -11.61
N GLY A 28 -9.12 24.71 -10.91
CA GLY A 28 -10.16 25.69 -11.15
C GLY A 28 -11.04 25.40 -12.36
N GLN A 29 -10.88 24.25 -13.02
CA GLN A 29 -11.72 23.79 -14.12
C GLN A 29 -12.54 22.57 -13.69
N GLU A 30 -13.82 22.58 -14.04
CA GLU A 30 -14.69 21.41 -13.86
C GLU A 30 -14.26 20.28 -14.80
N VAL A 31 -13.95 19.12 -14.22
CA VAL A 31 -13.71 17.90 -14.99
C VAL A 31 -15.07 17.37 -15.46
N GLN A 32 -15.26 17.34 -16.78
CA GLN A 32 -16.46 16.79 -17.40
C GLN A 32 -16.19 15.40 -17.96
N VAL A 33 -17.16 14.51 -17.79
CA VAL A 33 -17.13 13.18 -18.38
C VAL A 33 -17.32 13.29 -19.89
N ARG A 34 -16.45 12.63 -20.66
CA ARG A 34 -16.52 12.62 -22.12
C ARG A 34 -17.77 11.89 -22.62
N ASP A 35 -18.37 12.40 -23.68
CA ASP A 35 -19.59 11.83 -24.24
C ASP A 35 -19.45 10.37 -24.71
N GLU A 36 -18.25 9.98 -25.15
CA GLU A 36 -17.96 8.62 -25.59
C GLU A 36 -18.19 7.58 -24.47
N LEU A 37 -18.02 7.99 -23.19
CA LEU A 37 -18.22 7.09 -22.05
C LEU A 37 -19.67 6.56 -21.98
N TYR A 38 -20.65 7.43 -22.26
CA TYR A 38 -22.07 7.06 -22.22
C TYR A 38 -22.46 6.08 -23.34
N GLY A 39 -21.68 6.01 -24.41
CA GLY A 39 -21.85 5.11 -25.52
C GLY A 39 -21.27 3.71 -25.34
N LEU A 40 -20.57 3.42 -24.24
CA LEU A 40 -19.90 2.14 -24.02
C LEU A 40 -20.83 0.98 -23.66
N GLY A 41 -22.11 1.27 -23.33
CA GLY A 41 -23.11 0.26 -23.02
C GLY A 41 -23.02 -0.34 -21.59
N TYR A 42 -22.18 0.21 -20.73
CA TYR A 42 -22.17 -0.18 -19.33
C TYR A 42 -23.36 0.38 -18.56
N PRO A 43 -23.93 -0.33 -17.58
CA PRO A 43 -24.84 0.25 -16.61
C PRO A 43 -24.19 1.43 -15.90
N MET A 44 -24.88 2.57 -15.83
CA MET A 44 -24.32 3.79 -15.27
C MET A 44 -25.32 4.48 -14.34
N ILE A 45 -24.82 4.99 -13.22
CA ILE A 45 -25.51 5.96 -12.35
C ILE A 45 -24.61 7.17 -12.12
N SER A 46 -25.21 8.29 -11.75
CA SER A 46 -24.46 9.45 -11.27
C SER A 46 -24.95 9.90 -9.90
N ILE A 47 -24.01 10.45 -9.11
CA ILE A 47 -24.23 10.94 -7.76
C ILE A 47 -23.65 12.35 -7.70
N ASP A 48 -24.46 13.32 -7.27
CA ASP A 48 -24.08 14.73 -7.19
C ASP A 48 -23.44 15.29 -8.48
N TYR A 49 -23.98 14.88 -9.63
CA TYR A 49 -23.48 15.29 -10.94
C TYR A 49 -24.62 15.72 -11.89
N PRO A 50 -25.15 16.97 -11.73
CA PRO A 50 -26.31 17.44 -12.48
C PRO A 50 -26.14 17.46 -14.01
N GLN A 51 -24.90 17.57 -14.51
CA GLN A 51 -24.58 17.58 -15.95
C GLN A 51 -24.45 16.18 -16.54
N SER A 52 -24.60 15.13 -15.71
CA SER A 52 -24.56 13.75 -16.16
C SER A 52 -25.66 13.44 -17.18
N LYS A 53 -25.36 12.56 -18.12
CA LYS A 53 -26.29 11.99 -19.09
C LYS A 53 -26.81 10.60 -18.67
N CYS A 54 -26.55 10.18 -17.41
CA CYS A 54 -27.08 8.93 -16.88
C CYS A 54 -28.61 9.00 -16.78
N GLU A 55 -29.28 7.88 -17.07
CA GLU A 55 -30.74 7.78 -16.88
C GLU A 55 -31.13 7.85 -15.40
N VAL A 56 -30.29 7.27 -14.53
CA VAL A 56 -30.47 7.30 -13.08
C VAL A 56 -29.45 8.25 -12.45
N GLN A 57 -29.98 9.29 -11.82
CA GLN A 57 -29.18 10.34 -11.19
C GLN A 57 -29.64 10.53 -9.74
N TYR A 58 -28.68 10.58 -8.82
CA TYR A 58 -28.90 10.86 -7.40
C TYR A 58 -28.27 12.22 -7.05
N GLN A 59 -28.96 13.01 -6.22
CA GLN A 59 -28.41 14.27 -5.70
C GLN A 59 -27.47 14.05 -4.51
N GLU A 60 -27.71 12.96 -3.77
CA GLU A 60 -26.89 12.52 -2.64
C GLU A 60 -26.60 11.03 -2.78
N LEU A 61 -25.71 10.50 -1.94
CA LEU A 61 -25.41 9.08 -1.94
C LEU A 61 -26.70 8.28 -1.73
N PRO A 62 -27.08 7.38 -2.65
CA PRO A 62 -28.26 6.55 -2.50
C PRO A 62 -28.13 5.62 -1.28
N ASP A 63 -29.26 5.18 -0.77
CA ASP A 63 -29.28 4.24 0.33
C ASP A 63 -28.68 2.86 -0.07
N ASP A 64 -28.40 2.05 0.94
CA ASP A 64 -27.82 0.72 0.76
C ASP A 64 -28.66 -0.18 -0.15
N ALA A 65 -30.00 -0.06 -0.13
CA ALA A 65 -30.87 -0.88 -0.96
C ALA A 65 -30.74 -0.53 -2.45
N ALA A 66 -30.73 0.77 -2.77
CA ALA A 66 -30.54 1.26 -4.13
C ALA A 66 -29.13 0.92 -4.66
N MET A 67 -28.09 1.09 -3.83
CA MET A 67 -26.73 0.71 -4.22
C MET A 67 -26.58 -0.78 -4.44
N LYS A 68 -27.16 -1.62 -3.58
CA LYS A 68 -27.16 -3.09 -3.77
C LYS A 68 -27.90 -3.51 -5.02
N ALA A 69 -29.06 -2.91 -5.31
CA ALA A 69 -29.80 -3.17 -6.54
C ALA A 69 -28.98 -2.79 -7.79
N PHE A 70 -28.32 -1.63 -7.78
CA PHE A 70 -27.45 -1.25 -8.89
C PHE A 70 -26.30 -2.22 -9.05
N LEU A 71 -25.53 -2.51 -7.99
CA LEU A 71 -24.35 -3.34 -8.06
C LEU A 71 -24.67 -4.81 -8.40
N PHE A 72 -25.64 -5.42 -7.74
CA PHE A 72 -25.86 -6.86 -7.84
C PHE A 72 -26.96 -7.24 -8.85
N GLU A 73 -28.01 -6.42 -9.00
CA GLU A 73 -29.12 -6.73 -9.92
C GLU A 73 -28.88 -6.14 -11.31
N THR A 74 -28.34 -4.91 -11.40
CA THR A 74 -28.12 -4.24 -12.69
C THR A 74 -26.74 -4.57 -13.25
N CYS A 75 -25.67 -4.34 -12.51
CA CYS A 75 -24.30 -4.59 -12.95
C CYS A 75 -23.90 -6.07 -12.91
N LYS A 76 -24.70 -6.91 -12.20
CA LYS A 76 -24.36 -8.33 -11.99
C LYS A 76 -22.98 -8.54 -11.35
N ALA A 77 -22.57 -7.62 -10.48
CA ALA A 77 -21.35 -7.76 -9.70
C ALA A 77 -21.52 -8.90 -8.67
N GLU A 78 -20.42 -9.54 -8.34
CA GLU A 78 -20.39 -10.60 -7.34
C GLU A 78 -19.87 -10.05 -6.01
N ALA A 79 -20.48 -10.46 -4.89
CA ALA A 79 -20.04 -10.09 -3.55
C ALA A 79 -18.88 -10.99 -3.10
N ASN A 80 -17.75 -10.91 -3.79
CA ASN A 80 -16.56 -11.77 -3.58
C ASN A 80 -15.41 -11.05 -2.85
N TRP A 81 -15.56 -9.77 -2.49
CA TRP A 81 -14.57 -9.04 -1.71
C TRP A 81 -14.58 -9.50 -0.25
N ASN A 82 -13.54 -10.20 0.14
CA ASN A 82 -13.23 -10.56 1.52
C ASN A 82 -11.71 -10.75 1.64
N MET A 83 -11.18 -10.71 2.87
CA MET A 83 -9.72 -10.77 3.11
C MET A 83 -9.08 -12.06 2.62
N LYS A 84 -9.78 -13.19 2.69
CA LYS A 84 -9.25 -14.46 2.19
C LYS A 84 -9.02 -14.41 0.68
N ASN A 85 -10.04 -14.00 -0.09
CA ASN A 85 -9.93 -13.87 -1.54
C ASN A 85 -8.88 -12.82 -1.92
N PHE A 86 -8.87 -11.67 -1.24
CA PHE A 86 -7.86 -10.64 -1.44
C PHE A 86 -6.43 -11.20 -1.27
N ILE A 87 -6.19 -11.98 -0.20
CA ILE A 87 -4.88 -12.58 0.05
C ILE A 87 -4.52 -13.57 -1.06
N GLU A 88 -5.44 -14.41 -1.50
CA GLU A 88 -5.23 -15.38 -2.57
C GLU A 88 -4.86 -14.68 -3.88
N ASP A 89 -5.60 -13.64 -4.26
CA ASP A 89 -5.34 -12.82 -5.45
C ASP A 89 -3.98 -12.11 -5.36
N GLN A 90 -3.66 -11.49 -4.22
CA GLN A 90 -2.38 -10.82 -4.03
C GLN A 90 -1.20 -11.80 -4.06
N VAL A 91 -1.33 -12.97 -3.47
CA VAL A 91 -0.30 -14.03 -3.52
C VAL A 91 -0.01 -14.45 -4.97
N GLU A 92 -1.03 -14.59 -5.79
CA GLU A 92 -0.86 -14.92 -7.21
C GLU A 92 -0.18 -13.80 -7.99
N LEU A 93 -0.62 -12.54 -7.78
CA LEU A 93 -0.01 -11.35 -8.39
C LEU A 93 1.46 -11.20 -8.01
N ILE A 94 1.81 -11.37 -6.73
CA ILE A 94 3.18 -11.30 -6.24
C ILE A 94 4.04 -12.38 -6.89
N ARG A 95 3.56 -13.62 -6.93
CA ARG A 95 4.30 -14.73 -7.58
C ARG A 95 4.58 -14.45 -9.05
N LYS A 96 3.59 -13.90 -9.75
CA LYS A 96 3.73 -13.53 -11.16
C LYS A 96 4.73 -12.37 -11.36
N GLN A 97 4.70 -11.37 -10.47
CA GLN A 97 5.58 -10.21 -10.54
C GLN A 97 7.03 -10.57 -10.20
N VAL A 98 7.23 -11.32 -9.12
CA VAL A 98 8.57 -11.61 -8.57
C VAL A 98 9.26 -12.75 -9.31
N GLY A 99 8.52 -13.76 -9.74
CA GLY A 99 9.09 -14.94 -10.39
C GLY A 99 10.09 -15.67 -9.49
N ASP A 100 11.30 -15.88 -9.97
CA ASP A 100 12.41 -16.55 -9.27
C ASP A 100 13.36 -15.59 -8.53
N LYS A 101 13.06 -14.29 -8.55
CA LYS A 101 13.88 -13.24 -7.96
C LYS A 101 13.63 -13.06 -6.48
N LYS A 102 14.41 -12.19 -5.83
CA LYS A 102 14.31 -11.92 -4.40
C LYS A 102 13.70 -10.55 -4.12
N VAL A 103 12.99 -10.46 -3.01
CA VAL A 103 12.41 -9.23 -2.48
C VAL A 103 13.11 -8.86 -1.17
N LEU A 104 13.54 -7.62 -1.04
CA LEU A 104 14.04 -7.04 0.20
C LEU A 104 12.90 -6.27 0.89
N LEU A 105 12.79 -6.38 2.20
CA LEU A 105 11.78 -5.66 2.98
C LEU A 105 12.41 -5.08 4.25
N ALA A 106 12.22 -3.80 4.49
CA ALA A 106 12.48 -3.17 5.78
C ALA A 106 11.33 -3.51 6.74
N LEU A 107 11.59 -4.36 7.71
CA LEU A 107 10.61 -4.82 8.70
C LEU A 107 10.70 -3.94 9.96
N SER A 108 9.88 -2.89 10.03
CA SER A 108 9.93 -1.91 11.12
C SER A 108 9.29 -2.39 12.43
N GLY A 109 8.52 -3.48 12.41
CA GLY A 109 7.68 -3.91 13.53
C GLY A 109 6.28 -3.27 13.55
N GLY A 110 6.02 -2.27 12.69
CA GLY A 110 4.68 -1.70 12.50
C GLY A 110 3.75 -2.64 11.75
N VAL A 111 2.43 -2.44 11.93
CA VAL A 111 1.38 -3.29 11.34
C VAL A 111 1.57 -3.48 9.84
N ASP A 112 1.79 -2.40 9.08
CA ASP A 112 1.86 -2.46 7.62
C ASP A 112 3.03 -3.32 7.14
N SER A 113 4.24 -3.06 7.63
CA SER A 113 5.42 -3.86 7.28
C SER A 113 5.29 -5.32 7.70
N SER A 114 4.62 -5.58 8.83
CA SER A 114 4.36 -6.93 9.31
C SER A 114 3.39 -7.69 8.41
N VAL A 115 2.31 -7.04 7.96
CA VAL A 115 1.34 -7.66 7.03
C VAL A 115 1.96 -7.87 5.66
N VAL A 116 2.77 -6.93 5.15
CA VAL A 116 3.55 -7.12 3.91
C VAL A 116 4.49 -8.33 4.06
N ALA A 117 5.21 -8.44 5.17
CA ALA A 117 6.11 -9.57 5.41
C ALA A 117 5.36 -10.90 5.39
N ALA A 118 4.25 -11.01 6.13
CA ALA A 118 3.44 -12.23 6.16
C ALA A 118 2.85 -12.59 4.78
N MET A 119 2.38 -11.60 4.03
CA MET A 119 1.90 -11.78 2.66
C MET A 119 3.00 -12.30 1.73
N LEU A 120 4.17 -11.67 1.77
CA LEU A 120 5.33 -12.05 0.96
C LEU A 120 5.87 -13.43 1.37
N ILE A 121 5.91 -13.78 2.66
CA ILE A 121 6.27 -15.13 3.12
C ILE A 121 5.33 -16.17 2.50
N LYS A 122 4.01 -15.92 2.53
CA LYS A 122 3.00 -16.81 1.94
C LYS A 122 3.15 -16.94 0.43
N ALA A 123 3.52 -15.86 -0.25
CA ALA A 123 3.65 -15.84 -1.71
C ALA A 123 4.95 -16.48 -2.20
N ILE A 124 6.10 -16.09 -1.65
CA ILE A 124 7.43 -16.36 -2.19
C ILE A 124 8.40 -17.00 -1.19
N GLY A 125 7.98 -17.20 0.06
CA GLY A 125 8.77 -17.91 1.07
C GLY A 125 10.17 -17.33 1.27
N GLN A 126 11.20 -18.15 1.07
CA GLN A 126 12.62 -17.79 1.30
C GLN A 126 13.22 -16.80 0.28
N GLN A 127 12.49 -16.46 -0.77
CA GLN A 127 12.89 -15.36 -1.68
C GLN A 127 12.73 -13.99 -1.01
N LEU A 128 11.94 -13.90 0.07
CA LEU A 128 11.87 -12.70 0.89
C LEU A 128 13.06 -12.61 1.85
N VAL A 129 13.75 -11.48 1.84
CA VAL A 129 14.76 -11.11 2.83
C VAL A 129 14.25 -9.93 3.63
N CYS A 130 14.01 -10.12 4.92
CA CYS A 130 13.61 -9.06 5.84
C CYS A 130 14.83 -8.49 6.56
N VAL A 131 14.91 -7.17 6.67
CA VAL A 131 15.89 -6.47 7.50
C VAL A 131 15.17 -5.75 8.61
N HIS A 132 15.43 -6.11 9.86
CA HIS A 132 14.95 -5.41 11.05
C HIS A 132 16.10 -4.68 11.72
N VAL A 133 15.96 -3.37 11.86
CA VAL A 133 16.96 -2.51 12.52
C VAL A 133 16.45 -2.12 13.90
N ASN A 134 17.14 -2.59 14.95
CA ASN A 134 16.94 -2.08 16.29
C ASN A 134 17.77 -0.79 16.45
N HIS A 135 17.09 0.34 16.49
CA HIS A 135 17.71 1.66 16.64
C HIS A 135 17.72 2.18 18.09
N GLY A 136 17.38 1.34 19.07
CA GLY A 136 17.37 1.70 20.49
C GLY A 136 16.21 2.61 20.92
N LEU A 137 15.34 3.05 19.99
CA LEU A 137 14.18 3.89 20.26
C LEU A 137 12.85 3.12 20.07
N MET A 138 12.95 1.79 20.00
CA MET A 138 11.80 0.90 19.91
C MET A 138 11.07 0.84 21.26
N ARG A 139 9.80 0.41 21.24
CA ARG A 139 9.10 0.09 22.48
C ARG A 139 9.78 -1.08 23.20
N LYS A 140 9.51 -1.20 24.49
CA LYS A 140 10.06 -2.31 25.28
C LYS A 140 9.70 -3.66 24.66
N ASN A 141 10.71 -4.48 24.39
CA ASN A 141 10.61 -5.83 23.81
C ASN A 141 10.00 -5.88 22.40
N GLU A 142 9.91 -4.75 21.68
CA GLU A 142 9.33 -4.71 20.33
C GLU A 142 10.21 -5.45 19.31
N SER A 143 11.52 -5.20 19.33
CA SER A 143 12.46 -5.91 18.45
C SER A 143 12.52 -7.41 18.72
N GLU A 144 12.49 -7.81 19.99
CA GLU A 144 12.43 -9.22 20.39
C GLU A 144 11.13 -9.88 19.91
N GLY A 145 10.00 -9.14 19.97
CA GLY A 145 8.72 -9.58 19.44
C GLY A 145 8.76 -9.81 17.92
N VAL A 146 9.37 -8.90 17.18
CA VAL A 146 9.58 -9.04 15.73
C VAL A 146 10.41 -10.28 15.41
N VAL A 147 11.54 -10.46 16.10
CA VAL A 147 12.40 -11.64 15.90
C VAL A 147 11.64 -12.93 16.20
N LYS A 148 10.93 -12.99 17.32
CA LYS A 148 10.13 -14.16 17.70
C LYS A 148 9.10 -14.52 16.62
N VAL A 149 8.28 -13.57 16.20
CA VAL A 149 7.22 -13.82 15.21
C VAL A 149 7.81 -14.19 13.85
N PHE A 150 8.70 -13.37 13.32
CA PHE A 150 9.13 -13.54 11.94
C PHE A 150 10.23 -14.59 11.75
N ARG A 151 11.20 -14.68 12.67
CA ARG A 151 12.28 -15.66 12.57
C ARG A 151 11.86 -17.02 13.11
N ASP A 152 11.31 -17.05 14.33
CA ASP A 152 11.12 -18.31 15.06
C ASP A 152 9.80 -19.00 14.68
N GLU A 153 8.71 -18.24 14.49
CA GLU A 153 7.38 -18.78 14.20
C GLU A 153 7.10 -18.87 12.70
N LEU A 154 7.38 -17.81 11.94
CA LEU A 154 7.14 -17.75 10.48
C LEU A 154 8.34 -18.19 9.63
N HIS A 155 9.47 -18.49 10.25
CA HIS A 155 10.70 -18.95 9.58
C HIS A 155 11.16 -18.03 8.43
N ALA A 156 10.96 -16.72 8.57
CA ALA A 156 11.40 -15.73 7.60
C ALA A 156 12.94 -15.66 7.54
N ASN A 157 13.47 -15.37 6.38
CA ASN A 157 14.87 -14.99 6.23
C ASN A 157 15.06 -13.57 6.78
N LEU A 158 15.32 -13.47 8.10
CA LEU A 158 15.39 -12.23 8.85
C LEU A 158 16.82 -11.88 9.24
N ILE A 159 17.31 -10.75 8.74
CA ILE A 159 18.54 -10.09 9.17
C ILE A 159 18.17 -9.12 10.29
N TYR A 160 18.72 -9.35 11.48
CA TYR A 160 18.58 -8.45 12.63
C TYR A 160 19.84 -7.63 12.79
N VAL A 161 19.69 -6.31 12.80
CA VAL A 161 20.78 -5.35 12.96
C VAL A 161 20.58 -4.58 14.26
N ASP A 162 21.49 -4.75 15.22
CA ASP A 162 21.53 -3.89 16.40
C ASP A 162 22.38 -2.65 16.08
N ALA A 163 21.72 -1.54 15.88
CA ALA A 163 22.32 -0.24 15.59
C ALA A 163 22.10 0.76 16.74
N THR A 164 21.75 0.28 17.95
CA THR A 164 21.38 1.10 19.11
C THR A 164 22.44 2.17 19.41
N GLU A 165 23.71 1.79 19.56
CA GLU A 165 24.79 2.75 19.88
C GLU A 165 24.97 3.79 18.75
N ARG A 166 24.84 3.37 17.52
CA ARG A 166 24.98 4.22 16.32
C ARG A 166 23.91 5.30 16.29
N PHE A 167 22.64 4.94 16.50
CA PHE A 167 21.54 5.91 16.52
C PHE A 167 21.60 6.83 17.73
N LEU A 168 21.85 6.31 18.92
CA LEU A 168 21.95 7.12 20.14
C LEU A 168 23.12 8.09 20.05
N GLY A 169 24.25 7.68 19.48
CA GLY A 169 25.41 8.54 19.29
C GLY A 169 25.15 9.71 18.32
N THR A 170 24.38 9.50 17.25
CA THR A 170 24.02 10.57 16.30
C THR A 170 22.98 11.55 16.88
N LEU A 171 22.26 11.15 17.92
CA LEU A 171 21.25 11.99 18.59
C LEU A 171 21.78 12.75 19.81
N ASP A 172 23.03 12.52 20.19
CA ASP A 172 23.63 13.18 21.34
C ASP A 172 23.68 14.70 21.13
N GLY A 173 23.15 15.45 22.12
CA GLY A 173 23.05 16.90 22.06
C GLY A 173 21.95 17.48 21.17
N VAL A 174 21.23 16.65 20.42
CA VAL A 174 20.12 17.13 19.57
C VAL A 174 18.85 17.27 20.40
N ALA A 175 18.31 18.48 20.50
CA ALA A 175 17.11 18.78 21.28
C ALA A 175 15.84 18.88 20.39
N ASP A 176 15.96 19.42 19.19
CA ASP A 176 14.83 19.68 18.29
C ASP A 176 14.19 18.36 17.78
N PRO A 177 12.87 18.19 17.93
CA PRO A 177 12.20 16.96 17.52
C PRO A 177 12.24 16.70 16.01
N GLU A 178 12.18 17.74 15.19
CA GLU A 178 12.20 17.61 13.73
C GLU A 178 13.61 17.23 13.25
N GLU A 179 14.63 17.80 13.87
CA GLU A 179 16.02 17.43 13.61
C GLU A 179 16.29 15.97 14.01
N LYS A 180 15.80 15.54 15.19
CA LYS A 180 15.85 14.11 15.58
C LYS A 180 15.23 13.21 14.54
N ARG A 181 14.03 13.54 14.06
CA ARG A 181 13.32 12.75 13.05
C ARG A 181 14.11 12.62 11.76
N LYS A 182 14.73 13.70 11.28
CA LYS A 182 15.57 13.70 10.09
C LYS A 182 16.83 12.84 10.26
N ILE A 183 17.48 12.95 11.41
CA ILE A 183 18.67 12.15 11.74
C ILE A 183 18.32 10.67 11.77
N ILE A 184 17.24 10.29 12.49
CA ILE A 184 16.79 8.91 12.61
C ILE A 184 16.47 8.35 11.21
N GLY A 185 15.70 9.07 10.40
CA GLY A 185 15.35 8.65 9.06
C GLY A 185 16.56 8.47 8.14
N GLY A 186 17.48 9.43 8.15
CA GLY A 186 18.71 9.37 7.36
C GLY A 186 19.62 8.22 7.78
N GLU A 187 19.75 7.98 9.10
CA GLU A 187 20.58 6.91 9.62
C GLU A 187 19.98 5.52 9.33
N PHE A 188 18.65 5.41 9.41
CA PHE A 188 17.95 4.20 9.03
C PHE A 188 18.21 3.81 7.57
N ILE A 189 18.14 4.78 6.66
CA ILE A 189 18.43 4.55 5.22
C ILE A 189 19.86 4.05 5.05
N ARG A 190 20.84 4.64 5.72
CA ARG A 190 22.25 4.22 5.64
C ARG A 190 22.45 2.78 6.12
N VAL A 191 21.89 2.44 7.28
CA VAL A 191 21.99 1.06 7.81
C VAL A 191 21.30 0.07 6.89
N PHE A 192 20.14 0.42 6.36
CA PHE A 192 19.41 -0.44 5.42
C PHE A 192 20.17 -0.61 4.10
N GLU A 193 20.77 0.44 3.57
CA GLU A 193 21.62 0.41 2.38
C GLU A 193 22.86 -0.49 2.60
N GLU A 194 23.53 -0.36 3.75
CA GLU A 194 24.69 -1.19 4.10
C GLU A 194 24.33 -2.68 4.10
N GLU A 195 23.14 -3.05 4.61
CA GLU A 195 22.65 -4.43 4.59
C GLU A 195 22.23 -4.86 3.18
N ALA A 196 21.55 -3.99 2.43
CA ALA A 196 21.13 -4.28 1.05
C ALA A 196 22.34 -4.57 0.14
N ARG A 197 23.44 -3.83 0.30
CA ARG A 197 24.69 -4.01 -0.49
C ARG A 197 25.42 -5.33 -0.20
N LYS A 198 25.15 -5.99 0.94
CA LYS A 198 25.72 -7.32 1.27
C LYS A 198 24.96 -8.46 0.59
N LEU A 199 23.76 -8.16 0.04
CA LEU A 199 22.87 -9.14 -0.55
C LEU A 199 23.03 -9.17 -2.08
N GLU A 200 22.95 -10.37 -2.64
CA GLU A 200 23.01 -10.58 -4.09
C GLU A 200 21.64 -11.03 -4.62
N GLY A 201 21.33 -10.59 -5.83
CA GLY A 201 20.12 -11.01 -6.54
C GLY A 201 18.82 -10.44 -5.97
N ILE A 202 18.89 -9.24 -5.38
CA ILE A 202 17.71 -8.48 -4.98
C ILE A 202 17.26 -7.59 -6.13
N ASP A 203 16.06 -7.81 -6.65
CA ASP A 203 15.48 -7.02 -7.74
C ASP A 203 14.29 -6.18 -7.27
N PHE A 204 13.67 -6.56 -6.16
CA PHE A 204 12.44 -5.96 -5.66
C PHE A 204 12.57 -5.46 -4.23
N LEU A 205 11.84 -4.37 -3.93
CA LEU A 205 11.65 -3.82 -2.59
C LEU A 205 10.18 -3.93 -2.20
N GLY A 206 9.91 -4.64 -1.11
CA GLY A 206 8.58 -4.71 -0.49
C GLY A 206 8.26 -3.41 0.25
N GLN A 207 7.06 -2.88 0.06
CA GLN A 207 6.64 -1.63 0.68
C GLN A 207 5.22 -1.70 1.21
N GLY A 208 5.01 -1.12 2.40
CA GLY A 208 3.74 -1.08 3.10
C GLY A 208 2.86 0.11 2.71
N THR A 209 2.85 0.51 1.45
CA THR A 209 1.93 1.55 0.93
C THR A 209 0.50 1.07 1.08
N ILE A 210 -0.36 1.91 1.66
CA ILE A 210 -1.80 1.66 1.81
C ILE A 210 -2.61 2.64 0.96
N TYR A 211 -3.91 2.41 0.78
CA TYR A 211 -4.74 3.22 -0.10
C TYR A 211 -4.79 4.72 0.29
N PRO A 212 -4.87 5.13 1.57
CA PRO A 212 -4.75 6.53 1.96
C PRO A 212 -3.46 7.20 1.48
N ASP A 213 -2.32 6.52 1.49
CA ASP A 213 -1.05 7.10 1.00
C ASP A 213 -1.12 7.48 -0.48
N ILE A 214 -1.87 6.69 -1.28
CA ILE A 214 -2.07 6.94 -2.72
C ILE A 214 -2.96 8.17 -2.92
N ILE A 215 -4.06 8.27 -2.19
CA ILE A 215 -5.00 9.40 -2.29
C ILE A 215 -4.30 10.70 -1.88
N GLU A 216 -3.61 10.69 -0.75
CA GLU A 216 -2.88 11.86 -0.24
C GLU A 216 -1.73 12.28 -1.17
N SER A 217 -1.04 11.32 -1.81
CA SER A 217 0.06 11.62 -2.72
C SER A 217 -0.38 12.21 -4.06
N GLY A 218 -1.66 12.12 -4.43
CA GLY A 218 -2.24 12.74 -5.63
C GLY A 218 -2.45 14.25 -5.52
N THR A 219 -2.36 14.84 -4.34
CA THR A 219 -2.51 16.29 -4.15
C THR A 219 -1.18 17.02 -4.30
N LYS A 220 -1.20 18.28 -4.80
CA LYS A 220 0.02 19.11 -4.99
C LYS A 220 0.82 19.35 -3.69
N THR A 221 0.19 19.19 -2.53
CA THR A 221 0.79 19.29 -1.20
C THR A 221 1.53 18.00 -0.79
N ALA A 222 1.26 16.90 -1.43
CA ALA A 222 1.73 15.56 -1.06
C ALA A 222 3.18 15.24 -1.47
N LYS A 223 3.86 16.11 -2.21
CA LYS A 223 5.32 15.97 -2.43
C LYS A 223 6.12 15.93 -1.12
N CYS A 224 5.53 16.42 -0.03
CA CYS A 224 6.17 16.44 1.30
C CYS A 224 5.91 15.17 2.13
N VAL A 225 4.79 14.45 1.88
CA VAL A 225 4.41 13.26 2.66
C VAL A 225 5.15 12.00 2.19
N LYS A 226 5.51 11.92 0.91
CA LYS A 226 6.24 10.78 0.32
C LYS A 226 7.62 10.49 0.93
N SER A 227 8.23 11.44 1.65
CA SER A 227 9.59 11.25 2.19
C SER A 227 9.65 10.39 3.45
N HIS A 228 8.51 10.06 4.09
CA HIS A 228 8.50 9.42 5.40
C HIS A 228 8.11 7.94 5.41
N HIS A 229 7.48 7.46 4.36
CA HIS A 229 7.07 6.05 4.22
C HIS A 229 7.89 5.26 3.20
N ASN A 230 8.75 5.93 2.46
CA ASN A 230 9.60 5.32 1.45
C ASN A 230 11.02 5.17 1.95
N VAL A 231 11.60 4.01 1.74
CA VAL A 231 13.04 3.83 1.59
C VAL A 231 13.53 4.56 0.31
N GLY A 232 12.83 5.63 -0.09
CA GLY A 232 13.07 6.47 -1.27
C GLY A 232 14.27 7.42 -1.15
N GLY A 233 15.12 7.19 -0.14
CA GLY A 233 16.45 7.81 -0.01
C GLY A 233 17.58 6.86 -0.38
N LEU A 234 17.27 5.66 -0.93
CA LEU A 234 18.32 4.77 -1.43
C LEU A 234 19.03 5.39 -2.65
N PRO A 235 20.35 5.20 -2.76
CA PRO A 235 21.13 5.68 -3.89
C PRO A 235 20.60 5.18 -5.25
N GLU A 236 20.83 5.96 -6.31
CA GLU A 236 20.37 5.63 -7.67
C GLU A 236 20.91 4.30 -8.21
N ASP A 237 22.00 3.80 -7.67
CA ASP A 237 22.59 2.50 -8.04
C ASP A 237 21.90 1.30 -7.35
N LEU A 238 21.05 1.55 -6.35
CA LEU A 238 20.16 0.57 -5.72
C LEU A 238 18.72 0.78 -6.19
N GLN A 239 18.46 0.55 -7.47
CA GLN A 239 17.13 0.64 -8.05
C GLN A 239 16.41 -0.70 -7.92
N PHE A 240 15.31 -0.72 -7.17
CA PHE A 240 14.44 -1.88 -7.03
C PHE A 240 13.06 -1.58 -7.63
N GLU A 241 12.44 -2.58 -8.23
CA GLU A 241 11.01 -2.51 -8.50
C GLU A 241 10.22 -2.68 -7.20
N LEU A 242 9.11 -1.96 -7.07
CA LEU A 242 8.28 -2.01 -5.86
C LEU A 242 7.28 -3.15 -5.90
N VAL A 243 7.14 -3.84 -4.76
CA VAL A 243 6.06 -4.78 -4.48
C VAL A 243 5.21 -4.19 -3.35
N GLU A 244 3.99 -3.77 -3.68
CA GLU A 244 3.09 -3.02 -2.80
C GLU A 244 1.76 -3.76 -2.62
N PRO A 245 1.73 -4.84 -1.86
CA PRO A 245 0.55 -5.71 -1.79
C PRO A 245 -0.66 -5.10 -1.06
N LEU A 246 -0.46 -4.02 -0.29
CA LEU A 246 -1.51 -3.43 0.54
C LEU A 246 -2.10 -2.14 -0.06
N LYS A 247 -1.68 -1.72 -1.25
CA LYS A 247 -2.05 -0.43 -1.83
C LYS A 247 -3.55 -0.21 -2.10
N GLN A 248 -4.35 -1.26 -2.01
CA GLN A 248 -5.80 -1.21 -2.18
C GLN A 248 -6.56 -1.24 -0.85
N LEU A 249 -5.87 -1.35 0.29
CA LEU A 249 -6.48 -1.50 1.60
C LEU A 249 -6.45 -0.22 2.41
N PHE A 250 -7.51 0.02 3.18
CA PHE A 250 -7.52 0.95 4.28
C PHE A 250 -6.88 0.33 5.53
N LYS A 251 -6.57 1.17 6.54
CA LYS A 251 -5.82 0.74 7.74
C LYS A 251 -6.51 -0.35 8.56
N ASP A 252 -7.81 -0.33 8.65
CA ASP A 252 -8.63 -1.36 9.30
C ASP A 252 -8.63 -2.66 8.51
N GLU A 253 -8.68 -2.59 7.19
CA GLU A 253 -8.56 -3.75 6.30
C GLU A 253 -7.17 -4.38 6.37
N VAL A 254 -6.10 -3.57 6.51
CA VAL A 254 -4.74 -4.09 6.73
C VAL A 254 -4.68 -4.92 8.01
N ARG A 255 -5.31 -4.46 9.11
CA ARG A 255 -5.39 -5.23 10.35
C ARG A 255 -6.16 -6.54 10.17
N ALA A 256 -7.31 -6.48 9.48
CA ALA A 256 -8.09 -7.68 9.16
C ALA A 256 -7.27 -8.68 8.31
N CYS A 257 -6.52 -8.17 7.33
CA CYS A 257 -5.61 -8.97 6.52
C CYS A 257 -4.50 -9.64 7.37
N GLY A 258 -3.93 -8.90 8.34
CA GLY A 258 -2.94 -9.45 9.27
C GLY A 258 -3.48 -10.59 10.11
N ILE A 259 -4.69 -10.45 10.63
CA ILE A 259 -5.38 -11.52 11.40
C ILE A 259 -5.60 -12.76 10.52
N GLU A 260 -6.09 -12.58 9.29
CA GLU A 260 -6.32 -13.68 8.34
C GLU A 260 -5.00 -14.39 7.93
N LEU A 261 -3.88 -13.66 7.93
CA LEU A 261 -2.54 -14.22 7.71
C LEU A 261 -1.94 -14.88 8.96
N GLY A 262 -2.64 -14.86 10.11
CA GLY A 262 -2.21 -15.48 11.35
C GLY A 262 -1.25 -14.63 12.19
N LEU A 263 -1.13 -13.34 11.92
CA LEU A 263 -0.36 -12.45 12.79
C LEU A 263 -1.08 -12.18 14.12
N PRO A 264 -0.34 -11.93 15.20
CA PRO A 264 -0.93 -11.52 16.48
C PRO A 264 -1.80 -10.25 16.31
N ALA A 265 -2.87 -10.14 17.08
CA ALA A 265 -3.84 -9.04 17.03
C ALA A 265 -3.36 -7.75 17.74
N GLU A 266 -2.09 -7.64 18.14
CA GLU A 266 -1.52 -6.51 18.87
C GLU A 266 -0.98 -5.40 17.96
#